data_aa2e5f3a7ef0581d0e5001e8f1d5112e
#
_entry.id   aa2e5f3a7ef0581d0e5001e8f1d5112e
#
_cell.length_a   1.000
_cell.length_b   1.000
_cell.length_c   1.000
_cell.angle_alpha   90.00
_cell.angle_beta   90.00
_cell.angle_gamma   90.00
#
_symmetry.space_group_name_H-M   'P 1'
#
loop_
_entity.id
_entity.type
_entity.pdbx_description
1 polymer ?
#
loop_
_entity_poly.entity_id
_entity_poly.type
_entity_poly.pdbx_seq_one_letter_code
_entity_poly.pdbx_strand_id
1 'polypeptide(L)'
;MRSPALYQAQGIVTLLHDLLGDSLIGVYLHGSAATGRLQFDSDIDLLAVASRRTTEAERRELIELLLPISGRGDPTGQSRSVDLEIVVQADIRPWRYPPPLEFQYGDWFRPEFARGNFGPWQSPDPDLTILLEMVLQADHPLLGPKPAELLDPIPPADLRRAMLDSIPALLSYLDGDERNVVLTFVRTWTTLATGVIRSKDAAADWALPLLPAEHRPVLEHARALYLGDAPEEWGPLMPRVRPFVEYVIGEIEGAADRPFTGPRGSLS
;
A
#
# COMPACT_ATOMS: atom_id res chain seq x y z
N MET A 1 -7.87 18.77 17.09
CA MET A 1 -8.23 19.10 15.69
C MET A 1 -7.90 17.88 14.85
N ARG A 2 -8.82 17.43 13.97
CA ARG A 2 -8.53 16.34 13.03
C ARG A 2 -7.51 16.84 12.00
N SER A 3 -6.56 15.99 11.58
CA SER A 3 -5.57 16.37 10.57
C SER A 3 -6.25 16.66 9.21
N PRO A 4 -5.68 17.51 8.33
CA PRO A 4 -6.21 17.74 6.99
C PRO A 4 -6.39 16.43 6.20
N ALA A 5 -5.47 15.48 6.32
CA ALA A 5 -5.55 14.17 5.69
C ALA A 5 -6.77 13.36 6.16
N LEU A 6 -7.07 13.39 7.46
CA LEU A 6 -8.26 12.72 8.01
C LEU A 6 -9.56 13.38 7.53
N TYR A 7 -9.53 14.69 7.31
CA TYR A 7 -10.66 15.40 6.74
C TYR A 7 -10.88 15.01 5.27
N GLN A 8 -9.81 14.94 4.47
CA GLN A 8 -9.88 14.46 3.07
C GLN A 8 -10.35 13.01 3.00
N ALA A 9 -9.80 12.11 3.82
CA ALA A 9 -10.25 10.72 3.91
C ALA A 9 -11.74 10.61 4.23
N GLN A 10 -12.25 11.41 5.16
CA GLN A 10 -13.66 11.42 5.51
C GLN A 10 -14.55 11.94 4.37
N GLY A 11 -14.07 12.91 3.56
CA GLY A 11 -14.72 13.34 2.33
C GLY A 11 -14.84 12.20 1.33
N ILE A 12 -13.79 11.40 1.15
CA ILE A 12 -13.83 10.22 0.26
C ILE A 12 -14.81 9.16 0.77
N VAL A 13 -14.88 8.93 2.08
CA VAL A 13 -15.89 8.03 2.68
C VAL A 13 -17.30 8.49 2.32
N THR A 14 -17.57 9.80 2.37
CA THR A 14 -18.88 10.35 1.99
C THR A 14 -19.18 10.11 0.51
N LEU A 15 -18.21 10.35 -0.40
CA LEU A 15 -18.37 10.06 -1.83
C LEU A 15 -18.66 8.57 -2.09
N LEU A 16 -17.93 7.68 -1.43
CA LEU A 16 -18.15 6.24 -1.54
C LEU A 16 -19.55 5.84 -1.05
N HIS A 17 -19.99 6.40 0.07
CA HIS A 17 -21.31 6.12 0.62
C HIS A 17 -22.45 6.65 -0.29
N ASP A 18 -22.30 7.86 -0.82
CA ASP A 18 -23.29 8.45 -1.72
C ASP A 18 -23.43 7.64 -3.02
N LEU A 19 -22.30 7.07 -3.49
CA LEU A 19 -22.27 6.31 -4.74
C LEU A 19 -22.73 4.84 -4.57
N LEU A 20 -22.27 4.16 -3.52
CA LEU A 20 -22.50 2.72 -3.33
C LEU A 20 -23.68 2.42 -2.39
N GLY A 21 -24.13 3.41 -1.61
CA GLY A 21 -25.22 3.27 -0.66
C GLY A 21 -24.99 2.13 0.34
N ASP A 22 -26.05 1.36 0.63
CA ASP A 22 -26.01 0.20 1.54
C ASP A 22 -25.08 -0.92 1.09
N SER A 23 -24.54 -0.87 -0.14
CA SER A 23 -23.56 -1.83 -0.61
C SER A 23 -22.15 -1.58 -0.03
N LEU A 24 -21.87 -0.39 0.47
CA LEU A 24 -20.63 -0.07 1.16
C LEU A 24 -20.75 -0.50 2.62
N ILE A 25 -19.99 -1.54 3.00
CA ILE A 25 -20.07 -2.14 4.34
C ILE A 25 -18.92 -1.79 5.25
N GLY A 26 -17.82 -1.28 4.71
CA GLY A 26 -16.69 -0.81 5.51
C GLY A 26 -15.72 0.04 4.69
N VAL A 27 -15.08 1.02 5.35
CA VAL A 27 -13.94 1.78 4.81
C VAL A 27 -12.87 1.89 5.88
N TYR A 28 -11.65 1.57 5.54
CA TYR A 28 -10.51 1.48 6.44
C TYR A 28 -9.36 2.33 5.96
N LEU A 29 -8.77 3.10 6.88
CA LEU A 29 -7.52 3.80 6.65
C LEU A 29 -6.35 2.85 6.98
N HIS A 30 -5.36 2.79 6.11
CA HIS A 30 -4.14 2.01 6.36
C HIS A 30 -2.87 2.80 6.03
N GLY A 31 -1.72 2.15 5.89
CA GLY A 31 -0.47 2.81 5.53
C GLY A 31 0.02 3.83 6.55
N SER A 32 0.70 4.86 6.07
CA SER A 32 1.32 5.90 6.91
C SER A 32 0.29 6.77 7.63
N ALA A 33 -0.87 7.00 7.01
CA ALA A 33 -1.95 7.80 7.58
C ALA A 33 -2.57 7.16 8.83
N ALA A 34 -2.73 5.85 8.85
CA ALA A 34 -3.28 5.12 9.99
C ALA A 34 -2.33 5.08 11.21
N THR A 35 -1.02 5.08 10.96
CA THR A 35 -0.01 5.03 12.03
C THR A 35 0.34 6.39 12.62
N GLY A 36 -0.27 7.48 12.14
CA GLY A 36 0.05 8.84 12.54
C GLY A 36 1.45 9.32 12.08
N ARG A 37 2.08 8.61 11.15
CA ARG A 37 3.42 8.89 10.60
C ARG A 37 3.35 9.45 9.18
N LEU A 38 2.31 10.21 8.87
CA LEU A 38 2.18 10.89 7.57
C LEU A 38 3.38 11.78 7.30
N GLN A 39 4.16 11.42 6.29
CA GLN A 39 5.19 12.29 5.74
C GLN A 39 4.55 13.33 4.79
N PHE A 40 5.35 14.31 4.37
CA PHE A 40 4.86 15.39 3.50
C PHE A 40 4.20 14.84 2.22
N ASP A 41 4.82 13.86 1.58
CA ASP A 41 4.38 13.25 0.32
C ASP A 41 3.61 11.92 0.51
N SER A 42 3.16 11.60 1.73
CA SER A 42 2.39 10.36 1.93
C SER A 42 1.00 10.46 1.33
N ASP A 43 0.59 9.41 0.64
CA ASP A 43 -0.76 9.25 0.10
C ASP A 43 -1.78 8.98 1.22
N ILE A 44 -3.05 9.05 0.88
CA ILE A 44 -4.15 8.57 1.72
C ILE A 44 -4.54 7.20 1.20
N ASP A 45 -4.16 6.17 1.95
CA ASP A 45 -4.37 4.77 1.61
C ASP A 45 -5.70 4.28 2.21
N LEU A 46 -6.66 3.88 1.38
CA LEU A 46 -8.01 3.47 1.78
C LEU A 46 -8.36 2.11 1.20
N LEU A 47 -8.90 1.23 2.04
CA LEU A 47 -9.62 0.03 1.60
C LEU A 47 -11.11 0.20 1.83
N ALA A 48 -11.92 0.04 0.78
CA ALA A 48 -13.36 -0.07 0.88
C ALA A 48 -13.81 -1.53 0.69
N VAL A 49 -14.74 -1.99 1.52
CA VAL A 49 -15.35 -3.31 1.42
C VAL A 49 -16.81 -3.13 0.99
N ALA A 50 -17.17 -3.74 -0.14
CA ALA A 50 -18.52 -3.73 -0.68
C ALA A 50 -19.19 -5.11 -0.56
N SER A 51 -20.51 -5.12 -0.46
CA SER A 51 -21.32 -6.37 -0.45
C SER A 51 -21.56 -6.94 -1.84
N ARG A 52 -21.34 -6.13 -2.88
CA ARG A 52 -21.50 -6.50 -4.31
C ARG A 52 -20.44 -5.86 -5.17
N ARG A 53 -20.33 -6.33 -6.40
CA ARG A 53 -19.48 -5.71 -7.42
C ARG A 53 -19.97 -4.31 -7.78
N THR A 54 -19.02 -3.48 -8.17
CA THR A 54 -19.29 -2.15 -8.73
C THR A 54 -19.76 -2.28 -10.18
N THR A 55 -20.62 -1.39 -10.61
CA THR A 55 -20.96 -1.23 -12.03
C THR A 55 -19.92 -0.36 -12.75
N GLU A 56 -19.88 -0.42 -14.07
CA GLU A 56 -19.01 0.46 -14.86
C GLU A 56 -19.36 1.95 -14.65
N ALA A 57 -20.65 2.26 -14.51
CA ALA A 57 -21.08 3.61 -14.26
C ALA A 57 -20.58 4.14 -12.90
N GLU A 58 -20.69 3.33 -11.83
CA GLU A 58 -20.18 3.68 -10.51
C GLU A 58 -18.65 3.88 -10.52
N ARG A 59 -17.90 3.01 -11.20
CA ARG A 59 -16.44 3.17 -11.31
C ARG A 59 -16.05 4.44 -12.05
N ARG A 60 -16.73 4.75 -13.16
CA ARG A 60 -16.50 5.98 -13.92
C ARG A 60 -16.79 7.21 -13.07
N GLU A 61 -17.95 7.25 -12.43
CA GLU A 61 -18.34 8.36 -11.57
C GLU A 61 -17.36 8.53 -10.39
N LEU A 62 -16.95 7.44 -9.76
CA LEU A 62 -15.96 7.49 -8.67
C LEU A 62 -14.63 8.08 -9.13
N ILE A 63 -14.13 7.68 -10.30
CA ILE A 63 -12.90 8.23 -10.88
C ILE A 63 -13.08 9.73 -11.17
N GLU A 64 -14.19 10.13 -11.79
CA GLU A 64 -14.47 11.53 -12.10
C GLU A 64 -14.54 12.41 -10.83
N LEU A 65 -15.06 11.86 -9.73
CA LEU A 65 -15.13 12.54 -8.43
C LEU A 65 -13.76 12.59 -7.71
N LEU A 66 -12.93 11.57 -7.85
CA LEU A 66 -11.61 11.51 -7.21
C LEU A 66 -10.54 12.33 -7.94
N LEU A 67 -10.57 12.38 -9.27
CA LEU A 67 -9.59 13.09 -10.08
C LEU A 67 -9.31 14.54 -9.65
N PRO A 68 -10.32 15.40 -9.32
CA PRO A 68 -10.08 16.78 -8.92
C PRO A 68 -9.61 16.95 -7.46
N ILE A 69 -9.80 15.95 -6.60
CA ILE A 69 -9.51 16.03 -5.17
C ILE A 69 -8.30 15.17 -4.74
N SER A 70 -7.73 14.40 -5.66
CA SER A 70 -6.52 13.60 -5.42
C SER A 70 -5.29 14.36 -5.90
N GLY A 71 -4.35 14.59 -5.02
CA GLY A 71 -2.99 15.06 -5.25
C GLY A 71 -2.82 16.03 -6.41
N ARG A 72 -2.37 15.53 -7.54
CA ARG A 72 -2.09 16.31 -8.76
C ARG A 72 -3.34 16.95 -9.40
N GLY A 73 -4.53 16.50 -9.04
CA GLY A 73 -5.80 17.06 -9.55
C GLY A 73 -6.32 18.24 -8.74
N ASP A 74 -5.84 18.43 -7.52
CA ASP A 74 -6.23 19.57 -6.68
C ASP A 74 -5.52 20.85 -7.13
N PRO A 75 -6.29 21.84 -7.65
CA PRO A 75 -5.71 23.11 -8.11
C PRO A 75 -5.14 23.96 -6.97
N THR A 76 -5.46 23.65 -5.72
CA THR A 76 -4.96 24.35 -4.53
C THR A 76 -3.63 23.79 -4.03
N GLY A 77 -3.27 22.58 -4.45
CA GLY A 77 -2.07 21.86 -3.99
C GLY A 77 -2.12 21.45 -2.51
N GLN A 78 -3.32 21.45 -1.90
CA GLN A 78 -3.49 21.12 -0.48
C GLN A 78 -3.91 19.66 -0.24
N SER A 79 -4.44 18.99 -1.27
CA SER A 79 -4.87 17.61 -1.19
C SER A 79 -3.70 16.65 -1.40
N ARG A 80 -3.73 15.54 -0.66
CA ARG A 80 -2.82 14.41 -0.85
C ARG A 80 -3.31 13.53 -1.97
N SER A 81 -2.38 12.81 -2.61
CA SER A 81 -2.74 11.70 -3.49
C SER A 81 -3.56 10.66 -2.74
N VAL A 82 -4.49 10.05 -3.44
CA VAL A 82 -5.38 9.01 -2.91
C VAL A 82 -5.01 7.70 -3.55
N ASP A 83 -4.88 6.67 -2.72
CA ASP A 83 -4.80 5.28 -3.11
C ASP A 83 -6.01 4.55 -2.52
N LEU A 84 -6.91 4.08 -3.38
CA LEU A 84 -8.17 3.48 -2.97
C LEU A 84 -8.36 2.13 -3.66
N GLU A 85 -8.46 1.08 -2.87
CA GLU A 85 -8.89 -0.23 -3.30
C GLU A 85 -10.31 -0.51 -2.85
N ILE A 86 -11.07 -1.17 -3.73
CA ILE A 86 -12.39 -1.75 -3.39
C ILE A 86 -12.30 -3.25 -3.53
N VAL A 87 -12.80 -3.96 -2.54
CA VAL A 87 -12.95 -5.41 -2.56
C VAL A 87 -14.41 -5.80 -2.31
N VAL A 88 -14.82 -6.95 -2.86
CA VAL A 88 -16.13 -7.53 -2.56
C VAL A 88 -15.96 -8.54 -1.43
N GLN A 89 -16.74 -8.40 -0.34
CA GLN A 89 -16.59 -9.25 0.83
C GLN A 89 -16.66 -10.75 0.51
N ALA A 90 -17.58 -11.16 -0.36
CA ALA A 90 -17.75 -12.56 -0.74
C ALA A 90 -16.55 -13.15 -1.52
N ASP A 91 -15.69 -12.31 -2.09
CA ASP A 91 -14.49 -12.73 -2.80
C ASP A 91 -13.29 -12.92 -1.88
N ILE A 92 -13.28 -12.23 -0.72
CA ILE A 92 -12.18 -12.23 0.24
C ILE A 92 -12.52 -12.99 1.54
N ARG A 93 -13.76 -13.37 1.73
CA ARG A 93 -14.24 -14.16 2.89
C ARG A 93 -15.22 -15.25 2.44
N PRO A 94 -14.92 -16.55 2.61
CA PRO A 94 -13.72 -17.07 3.29
C PRO A 94 -12.42 -16.76 2.53
N TRP A 95 -11.32 -16.63 3.28
CA TRP A 95 -9.99 -16.32 2.72
C TRP A 95 -9.60 -17.25 1.57
N ARG A 96 -9.04 -16.65 0.51
CA ARG A 96 -8.46 -17.35 -0.65
C ARG A 96 -7.27 -16.56 -1.17
N TYR A 97 -6.23 -17.25 -1.57
CA TYR A 97 -5.03 -16.66 -2.15
C TYR A 97 -4.92 -16.94 -3.65
N PRO A 98 -4.51 -15.97 -4.47
CA PRO A 98 -4.51 -14.53 -4.18
C PRO A 98 -5.92 -13.96 -4.24
N PRO A 99 -6.24 -12.95 -3.41
CA PRO A 99 -7.56 -12.34 -3.40
C PRO A 99 -7.78 -11.50 -4.67
N PRO A 100 -8.99 -11.46 -5.23
CA PRO A 100 -9.29 -10.61 -6.38
C PRO A 100 -9.56 -9.17 -5.94
N LEU A 101 -8.97 -8.23 -6.67
CA LEU A 101 -9.25 -6.81 -6.57
C LEU A 101 -10.49 -6.46 -7.42
N GLU A 102 -11.44 -5.72 -6.87
CA GLU A 102 -12.63 -5.26 -7.59
C GLU A 102 -12.39 -3.96 -8.34
N PHE A 103 -11.73 -2.99 -7.68
CA PHE A 103 -11.43 -1.68 -8.24
C PHE A 103 -10.23 -1.08 -7.54
N GLN A 104 -9.44 -0.29 -8.28
CA GLN A 104 -8.35 0.50 -7.75
C GLN A 104 -8.36 1.90 -8.36
N TYR A 105 -8.09 2.89 -7.52
CA TYR A 105 -7.77 4.25 -7.93
C TYR A 105 -6.41 4.64 -7.35
N GLY A 106 -5.58 5.26 -8.20
CA GLY A 106 -4.33 5.88 -7.83
C GLY A 106 -3.94 6.90 -8.90
N ASP A 107 -3.18 7.92 -8.54
CA ASP A 107 -2.79 8.98 -9.49
C ASP A 107 -1.94 8.46 -10.66
N TRP A 108 -1.29 7.31 -10.51
CA TRP A 108 -0.54 6.64 -11.59
C TRP A 108 -1.45 6.09 -12.70
N PHE A 109 -2.74 5.84 -12.43
CA PHE A 109 -3.72 5.40 -13.43
C PHE A 109 -4.34 6.55 -14.24
N ARG A 110 -4.01 7.82 -13.98
CA ARG A 110 -4.56 8.96 -14.74
C ARG A 110 -4.43 8.82 -16.25
N PRO A 111 -3.30 8.31 -16.82
CA PRO A 111 -3.20 8.06 -18.25
C PRO A 111 -4.20 7.02 -18.77
N GLU A 112 -4.51 5.98 -17.97
CA GLU A 112 -5.50 4.95 -18.31
C GLU A 112 -6.92 5.53 -18.27
N PHE A 113 -7.24 6.29 -17.23
CA PHE A 113 -8.53 6.97 -17.10
C PHE A 113 -8.78 7.93 -18.26
N ALA A 114 -7.75 8.67 -18.68
CA ALA A 114 -7.84 9.57 -19.85
C ALA A 114 -8.10 8.81 -21.17
N ARG A 115 -7.75 7.53 -21.26
CA ARG A 115 -8.07 6.65 -22.41
C ARG A 115 -9.44 5.99 -22.30
N GLY A 116 -10.19 6.24 -21.22
CA GLY A 116 -11.50 5.63 -20.97
C GLY A 116 -11.41 4.20 -20.41
N ASN A 117 -10.27 3.80 -19.86
CA ASN A 117 -10.12 2.51 -19.18
C ASN A 117 -10.44 2.68 -17.68
N PHE A 118 -11.61 2.20 -17.27
CA PHE A 118 -12.12 2.33 -15.88
C PHE A 118 -12.21 0.97 -15.15
N GLY A 119 -11.49 -0.04 -15.60
CA GLY A 119 -11.58 -1.40 -15.06
C GLY A 119 -12.85 -2.15 -15.53
N PRO A 120 -13.22 -3.26 -14.93
CA PRO A 120 -12.73 -3.85 -13.68
C PRO A 120 -11.35 -4.50 -13.84
N TRP A 121 -10.56 -4.43 -12.76
CA TRP A 121 -9.26 -5.11 -12.68
C TRP A 121 -9.38 -6.50 -12.04
N GLN A 122 -10.47 -7.17 -12.09
CA GLN A 122 -10.82 -8.46 -11.46
C GLN A 122 -9.76 -9.58 -11.63
N SER A 123 -8.51 -9.24 -11.49
CA SER A 123 -7.41 -10.18 -11.47
C SER A 123 -7.01 -10.49 -10.04
N PRO A 124 -6.62 -11.73 -9.76
CA PRO A 124 -5.97 -12.07 -8.51
C PRO A 124 -4.72 -11.21 -8.32
N ASP A 125 -4.62 -10.54 -7.18
CA ASP A 125 -3.54 -9.61 -6.89
C ASP A 125 -2.80 -10.03 -5.60
N PRO A 126 -1.54 -10.47 -5.71
CA PRO A 126 -0.72 -10.76 -4.54
C PRO A 126 -0.56 -9.56 -3.60
N ASP A 127 -0.40 -8.33 -4.13
CA ASP A 127 -0.20 -7.13 -3.32
C ASP A 127 -1.41 -6.82 -2.43
N LEU A 128 -2.62 -7.16 -2.88
CA LEU A 128 -3.83 -7.02 -2.07
C LEU A 128 -3.76 -7.87 -0.78
N THR A 129 -3.04 -9.00 -0.78
CA THR A 129 -2.81 -9.79 0.45
C THR A 129 -2.04 -8.99 1.49
N ILE A 130 -1.00 -8.27 1.06
CA ILE A 130 -0.17 -7.43 1.93
C ILE A 130 -0.97 -6.25 2.45
N LEU A 131 -1.77 -5.63 1.58
CA LEU A 131 -2.67 -4.53 1.92
C LEU A 131 -3.72 -4.95 2.96
N LEU A 132 -4.40 -6.07 2.77
CA LEU A 132 -5.38 -6.59 3.72
C LEU A 132 -4.76 -6.86 5.09
N GLU A 133 -3.54 -7.41 5.16
CA GLU A 133 -2.80 -7.56 6.41
C GLU A 133 -2.49 -6.20 7.06
N MET A 134 -2.10 -5.19 6.27
CA MET A 134 -1.88 -3.83 6.79
C MET A 134 -3.16 -3.22 7.36
N VAL A 135 -4.30 -3.44 6.73
CA VAL A 135 -5.62 -2.98 7.22
C VAL A 135 -5.98 -3.68 8.53
N LEU A 136 -5.77 -4.99 8.63
CA LEU A 136 -6.00 -5.75 9.87
C LEU A 136 -5.11 -5.26 11.03
N GLN A 137 -3.83 -4.96 10.74
CA GLN A 137 -2.89 -4.45 11.74
C GLN A 137 -3.19 -3.00 12.15
N ALA A 138 -3.65 -2.16 11.23
CA ALA A 138 -3.96 -0.77 11.51
C ALA A 138 -5.21 -0.61 12.39
N ASP A 139 -6.18 -1.51 12.29
CA ASP A 139 -7.47 -1.51 12.99
C ASP A 139 -8.13 -0.11 13.02
N HIS A 140 -8.15 0.59 11.87
CA HIS A 140 -8.58 1.98 11.76
C HIS A 140 -9.83 2.14 10.87
N PRO A 141 -11.03 1.81 11.38
CA PRO A 141 -12.26 2.00 10.62
C PRO A 141 -12.63 3.49 10.51
N LEU A 142 -12.92 3.93 9.31
CA LEU A 142 -13.55 5.23 9.02
C LEU A 142 -15.07 5.09 8.88
N LEU A 143 -15.52 3.90 8.42
CA LEU A 143 -16.93 3.51 8.30
C LEU A 143 -17.05 2.00 8.52
N GLY A 144 -18.17 1.58 9.14
CA GLY A 144 -18.49 0.17 9.36
C GLY A 144 -17.83 -0.44 10.61
N PRO A 145 -17.86 -1.78 10.73
CA PRO A 145 -17.31 -2.49 11.88
C PRO A 145 -15.77 -2.55 11.82
N LYS A 146 -15.13 -3.17 12.83
CA LYS A 146 -13.68 -3.39 12.79
C LYS A 146 -13.28 -4.29 11.62
N PRO A 147 -12.06 -4.10 11.05
CA PRO A 147 -11.58 -4.91 9.92
C PRO A 147 -11.73 -6.41 10.16
N ALA A 148 -11.38 -6.91 11.33
CA ALA A 148 -11.45 -8.34 11.68
C ALA A 148 -12.88 -8.93 11.69
N GLU A 149 -13.91 -8.10 11.66
CA GLU A 149 -15.30 -8.56 11.53
C GLU A 149 -15.69 -8.82 10.07
N LEU A 150 -15.03 -8.14 9.11
CA LEU A 150 -15.29 -8.30 7.67
C LEU A 150 -14.22 -9.11 6.94
N LEU A 151 -13.00 -9.13 7.44
CA LEU A 151 -11.84 -9.80 6.85
C LEU A 151 -11.44 -11.02 7.68
N ASP A 152 -11.05 -12.10 7.03
CA ASP A 152 -10.44 -13.24 7.72
C ASP A 152 -8.95 -12.94 7.99
N PRO A 153 -8.35 -13.58 9.03
CA PRO A 153 -6.91 -13.50 9.25
C PRO A 153 -6.11 -14.02 8.05
N ILE A 154 -5.06 -13.31 7.67
CA ILE A 154 -4.18 -13.72 6.58
C ILE A 154 -3.23 -14.82 7.07
N PRO A 155 -3.22 -16.02 6.45
CA PRO A 155 -2.25 -17.05 6.80
C PRO A 155 -0.82 -16.55 6.58
N PRO A 156 0.11 -16.75 7.54
CA PRO A 156 1.51 -16.29 7.39
C PRO A 156 2.21 -16.87 6.14
N ALA A 157 1.82 -18.07 5.71
CA ALA A 157 2.36 -18.67 4.48
C ALA A 157 1.90 -17.91 3.22
N ASP A 158 0.65 -17.43 3.19
CA ASP A 158 0.11 -16.67 2.06
C ASP A 158 0.66 -15.24 2.04
N LEU A 159 0.85 -14.60 3.21
CA LEU A 159 1.52 -13.31 3.30
C LEU A 159 2.96 -13.38 2.76
N ARG A 160 3.71 -14.43 3.14
CA ARG A 160 5.05 -14.68 2.61
C ARG A 160 5.03 -14.89 1.10
N ARG A 161 4.12 -15.72 0.62
CA ARG A 161 3.96 -15.99 -0.79
C ARG A 161 3.64 -14.71 -1.56
N ALA A 162 2.72 -13.88 -1.06
CA ALA A 162 2.37 -12.61 -1.67
C ALA A 162 3.58 -11.70 -1.84
N MET A 163 4.41 -11.58 -0.81
CA MET A 163 5.64 -10.78 -0.85
C MET A 163 6.64 -11.26 -1.90
N LEU A 164 6.73 -12.57 -2.12
CA LEU A 164 7.60 -13.13 -3.16
C LEU A 164 6.99 -12.98 -4.55
N ASP A 165 5.70 -13.24 -4.68
CA ASP A 165 4.98 -13.16 -5.97
C ASP A 165 4.90 -11.70 -6.48
N SER A 166 5.01 -10.69 -5.59
CA SER A 166 5.02 -9.26 -5.95
C SER A 166 6.37 -8.73 -6.44
N ILE A 167 7.47 -9.46 -6.24
CA ILE A 167 8.83 -9.00 -6.62
C ILE A 167 8.93 -8.59 -8.10
N PRO A 168 8.44 -9.39 -9.08
CA PRO A 168 8.58 -9.02 -10.50
C PRO A 168 7.83 -7.73 -10.86
N ALA A 169 6.63 -7.54 -10.31
CA ALA A 169 5.85 -6.33 -10.52
C ALA A 169 6.56 -5.11 -9.94
N LEU A 170 7.03 -5.19 -8.70
CA LEU A 170 7.76 -4.12 -8.03
C LEU A 170 9.05 -3.75 -8.78
N LEU A 171 9.79 -4.74 -9.30
CA LEU A 171 10.99 -4.50 -10.12
C LEU A 171 10.68 -3.74 -11.41
N SER A 172 9.51 -3.91 -12.00
CA SER A 172 9.13 -3.22 -13.24
C SER A 172 8.96 -1.71 -13.06
N TYR A 173 8.78 -1.24 -11.82
CA TYR A 173 8.67 0.17 -11.47
C TYR A 173 10.01 0.80 -11.04
N LEU A 174 11.11 0.03 -11.03
CA LEU A 174 12.40 0.51 -10.51
C LEU A 174 12.90 1.75 -11.25
N ASP A 175 12.74 1.79 -12.56
CA ASP A 175 13.16 2.93 -13.36
C ASP A 175 12.06 4.01 -13.33
N GLY A 176 12.23 5.06 -12.51
CA GLY A 176 11.32 6.18 -12.36
C GLY A 176 10.54 6.25 -11.06
N ASP A 177 10.63 5.22 -10.20
CA ASP A 177 10.08 5.21 -8.83
C ASP A 177 11.07 4.58 -7.84
N GLU A 178 12.34 4.90 -8.00
CA GLU A 178 13.46 4.28 -7.27
C GLU A 178 13.28 4.37 -5.76
N ARG A 179 12.87 5.53 -5.24
CA ARG A 179 12.64 5.74 -3.80
C ARG A 179 11.63 4.76 -3.24
N ASN A 180 10.48 4.67 -3.89
CA ASN A 180 9.40 3.81 -3.42
C ASN A 180 9.76 2.33 -3.52
N VAL A 181 10.35 1.93 -4.64
CA VAL A 181 10.77 0.55 -4.90
C VAL A 181 11.84 0.10 -3.90
N VAL A 182 12.91 0.89 -3.68
CA VAL A 182 13.97 0.63 -2.71
C VAL A 182 13.37 0.42 -1.31
N LEU A 183 12.53 1.34 -0.85
CA LEU A 183 11.94 1.28 0.49
C LEU A 183 10.93 0.13 0.63
N THR A 184 10.22 -0.21 -0.44
CA THR A 184 9.26 -1.33 -0.43
C THR A 184 9.99 -2.67 -0.37
N PHE A 185 11.08 -2.87 -1.10
CA PHE A 185 11.91 -4.07 -0.96
C PHE A 185 12.48 -4.22 0.44
N VAL A 186 12.98 -3.14 1.04
CA VAL A 186 13.49 -3.16 2.42
C VAL A 186 12.38 -3.48 3.42
N ARG A 187 11.17 -2.94 3.23
CA ARG A 187 10.01 -3.28 4.06
C ARG A 187 9.64 -4.75 3.93
N THR A 188 9.66 -5.30 2.72
CA THR A 188 9.43 -6.73 2.45
C THR A 188 10.45 -7.58 3.18
N TRP A 189 11.76 -7.28 3.04
CA TRP A 189 12.83 -7.98 3.75
C TRP A 189 12.62 -7.96 5.27
N THR A 190 12.38 -6.78 5.83
CA THR A 190 12.12 -6.60 7.26
C THR A 190 10.93 -7.43 7.74
N THR A 191 9.84 -7.44 6.96
CA THR A 191 8.64 -8.19 7.30
C THR A 191 8.88 -9.68 7.30
N LEU A 192 9.55 -10.20 6.27
CA LEU A 192 9.90 -11.63 6.19
C LEU A 192 10.87 -12.06 7.29
N ALA A 193 11.82 -11.20 7.65
CA ALA A 193 12.79 -11.49 8.71
C ALA A 193 12.20 -11.42 10.12
N THR A 194 11.17 -10.56 10.35
CA THR A 194 10.68 -10.27 11.70
C THR A 194 9.21 -10.63 11.94
N GLY A 195 8.43 -10.91 10.89
CA GLY A 195 6.99 -11.16 10.98
C GLY A 195 6.15 -9.90 11.22
N VAL A 196 6.73 -8.69 11.14
CA VAL A 196 6.04 -7.42 11.45
C VAL A 196 6.16 -6.47 10.27
N ILE A 197 5.01 -6.01 9.73
CA ILE A 197 4.99 -4.95 8.72
C ILE A 197 5.27 -3.61 9.42
N ARG A 198 6.34 -2.93 8.99
CA ARG A 198 6.75 -1.62 9.50
C ARG A 198 6.48 -0.52 8.48
N SER A 199 6.51 0.74 8.92
CA SER A 199 6.62 1.88 8.01
C SER A 199 7.94 1.85 7.24
N LYS A 200 7.98 2.51 6.08
CA LYS A 200 9.17 2.52 5.19
C LYS A 200 10.42 3.04 5.89
N ASP A 201 10.29 4.13 6.69
CA ASP A 201 11.38 4.70 7.49
C ASP A 201 11.88 3.74 8.58
N ALA A 202 10.96 3.13 9.33
CA ALA A 202 11.31 2.16 10.36
C ALA A 202 11.92 0.86 9.79
N ALA A 203 11.52 0.46 8.60
CA ALA A 203 12.15 -0.66 7.89
C ALA A 203 13.57 -0.31 7.44
N ALA A 204 13.79 0.93 6.95
CA ALA A 204 15.11 1.42 6.60
C ALA A 204 16.04 1.48 7.83
N ASP A 205 15.55 2.00 8.96
CA ASP A 205 16.30 2.06 10.22
C ASP A 205 16.72 0.67 10.71
N TRP A 206 15.86 -0.33 10.53
CA TRP A 206 16.15 -1.72 10.87
C TRP A 206 17.22 -2.34 9.93
N ALA A 207 17.15 -2.06 8.63
CA ALA A 207 18.01 -2.69 7.63
C ALA A 207 19.41 -2.05 7.55
N LEU A 208 19.55 -0.73 7.78
CA LEU A 208 20.80 0.01 7.64
C LEU A 208 22.01 -0.62 8.37
N PRO A 209 21.91 -1.04 9.66
CA PRO A 209 23.03 -1.67 10.34
C PRO A 209 23.38 -3.06 9.80
N LEU A 210 22.47 -3.73 9.10
CA LEU A 210 22.65 -5.07 8.55
C LEU A 210 23.30 -5.06 7.15
N LEU A 211 23.18 -3.92 6.43
CA LEU A 211 23.70 -3.77 5.07
C LEU A 211 25.23 -3.69 5.03
N PRO A 212 25.89 -4.29 4.02
CA PRO A 212 27.25 -3.98 3.63
C PRO A 212 27.43 -2.47 3.39
N ALA A 213 28.65 -1.96 3.66
CA ALA A 213 28.94 -0.53 3.58
C ALA A 213 28.65 0.10 2.21
N GLU A 214 28.86 -0.67 1.13
CA GLU A 214 28.61 -0.25 -0.25
C GLU A 214 27.12 -0.01 -0.54
N HIS A 215 26.20 -0.67 0.15
CA HIS A 215 24.76 -0.57 -0.06
C HIS A 215 24.07 0.52 0.78
N ARG A 216 24.67 0.88 1.93
CA ARG A 216 24.07 1.87 2.86
C ARG A 216 23.72 3.20 2.22
N PRO A 217 24.56 3.83 1.38
CA PRO A 217 24.25 5.14 0.81
C PRO A 217 22.98 5.17 -0.03
N VAL A 218 22.60 4.06 -0.69
CA VAL A 218 21.35 3.97 -1.46
C VAL A 218 20.15 4.03 -0.52
N LEU A 219 20.17 3.24 0.57
CA LEU A 219 19.06 3.21 1.53
C LEU A 219 18.97 4.49 2.36
N GLU A 220 20.12 5.04 2.79
CA GLU A 220 20.18 6.34 3.48
C GLU A 220 19.55 7.45 2.63
N HIS A 221 19.85 7.47 1.34
CA HIS A 221 19.31 8.46 0.42
C HIS A 221 17.80 8.24 0.18
N ALA A 222 17.36 7.02 -0.10
CA ALA A 222 15.93 6.71 -0.26
C ALA A 222 15.11 7.11 0.98
N ARG A 223 15.67 6.86 2.18
CA ARG A 223 15.07 7.26 3.45
C ARG A 223 15.01 8.78 3.61
N ALA A 224 16.09 9.50 3.28
CA ALA A 224 16.13 10.97 3.34
C ALA A 224 15.12 11.59 2.38
N LEU A 225 14.99 11.07 1.15
CA LEU A 225 13.95 11.49 0.20
C LEU A 225 12.54 11.26 0.77
N TYR A 226 12.30 10.11 1.37
CA TYR A 226 10.99 9.77 1.95
C TYR A 226 10.61 10.68 3.13
N LEU A 227 11.59 11.13 3.91
CA LEU A 227 11.39 12.05 5.03
C LEU A 227 11.31 13.52 4.61
N GLY A 228 11.64 13.84 3.34
CA GLY A 228 11.72 15.22 2.86
C GLY A 228 13.01 15.92 3.23
N ASP A 229 14.04 15.19 3.68
CA ASP A 229 15.33 15.70 4.11
C ASP A 229 16.32 15.89 2.95
N ALA A 230 15.97 15.42 1.73
CA ALA A 230 16.78 15.54 0.53
C ALA A 230 15.91 15.86 -0.70
N PRO A 231 16.45 16.51 -1.75
CA PRO A 231 15.75 16.69 -3.02
C PRO A 231 15.64 15.35 -3.78
N GLU A 232 14.58 15.17 -4.59
CA GLU A 232 14.34 13.96 -5.40
C GLU A 232 15.35 13.85 -6.55
N GLU A 233 16.62 13.64 -6.23
CA GLU A 233 17.74 13.55 -7.16
C GLU A 233 18.65 12.38 -6.78
N TRP A 234 18.75 11.37 -7.65
CA TRP A 234 19.60 10.19 -7.39
C TRP A 234 21.07 10.41 -7.82
N GLY A 235 21.31 11.25 -8.84
CA GLY A 235 22.64 11.66 -9.29
C GLY A 235 23.65 10.50 -9.35
N PRO A 236 24.78 10.59 -8.62
CA PRO A 236 25.83 9.56 -8.63
C PRO A 236 25.41 8.24 -7.97
N LEU A 237 24.29 8.17 -7.25
CA LEU A 237 23.78 6.94 -6.66
C LEU A 237 22.96 6.09 -7.63
N MET A 238 22.45 6.65 -8.71
CA MET A 238 21.60 5.92 -9.68
C MET A 238 22.23 4.60 -10.16
N PRO A 239 23.51 4.52 -10.55
CA PRO A 239 24.13 3.24 -10.97
C PRO A 239 24.18 2.19 -9.87
N ARG A 240 24.01 2.58 -8.59
CA ARG A 240 24.08 1.69 -7.42
C ARG A 240 22.70 1.19 -6.99
N VAL A 241 21.61 1.77 -7.51
CA VAL A 241 20.23 1.40 -7.11
C VAL A 241 19.92 -0.04 -7.50
N ARG A 242 20.15 -0.45 -8.74
CA ARG A 242 19.87 -1.81 -9.20
C ARG A 242 20.71 -2.86 -8.46
N PRO A 243 22.03 -2.72 -8.29
CA PRO A 243 22.83 -3.64 -7.45
C PRO A 243 22.35 -3.72 -5.99
N PHE A 244 21.87 -2.62 -5.41
CA PHE A 244 21.28 -2.62 -4.09
C PHE A 244 19.99 -3.46 -4.05
N VAL A 245 19.09 -3.25 -5.01
CA VAL A 245 17.81 -3.99 -5.09
C VAL A 245 18.07 -5.49 -5.27
N GLU A 246 19.01 -5.88 -6.14
CA GLU A 246 19.41 -7.28 -6.35
C GLU A 246 19.94 -7.90 -5.06
N TYR A 247 20.76 -7.18 -4.30
CA TYR A 247 21.22 -7.61 -2.98
C TYR A 247 20.05 -7.85 -2.01
N VAL A 248 19.13 -6.89 -1.90
CA VAL A 248 17.98 -6.98 -1.00
C VAL A 248 17.03 -8.12 -1.39
N ILE A 249 16.85 -8.38 -2.70
CA ILE A 249 16.07 -9.56 -3.16
C ILE A 249 16.71 -10.86 -2.66
N GLY A 250 18.03 -11.00 -2.72
CA GLY A 250 18.72 -12.16 -2.15
C GLY A 250 18.49 -12.32 -0.64
N GLU A 251 18.44 -11.21 0.12
CA GLU A 251 18.10 -11.23 1.54
C GLU A 251 16.62 -11.60 1.78
N ILE A 252 15.71 -11.15 0.92
CA ILE A 252 14.28 -11.50 0.95
C ILE A 252 14.12 -13.02 0.75
N GLU A 253 14.75 -13.60 -0.28
CA GLU A 253 14.70 -15.03 -0.56
C GLU A 253 15.28 -15.84 0.62
N GLY A 254 16.44 -15.44 1.15
CA GLY A 254 17.04 -16.07 2.31
C GLY A 254 16.20 -15.94 3.59
N ALA A 255 15.42 -14.86 3.76
CA ALA A 255 14.51 -14.70 4.88
C ALA A 255 13.23 -15.53 4.70
N ALA A 256 12.77 -15.70 3.45
CA ALA A 256 11.57 -16.48 3.14
C ALA A 256 11.75 -17.98 3.44
N ASP A 257 12.96 -18.50 3.37
CA ASP A 257 13.27 -19.91 3.69
C ASP A 257 13.24 -20.21 5.20
N ARG A 258 13.22 -19.18 6.05
CA ARG A 258 13.22 -19.32 7.50
C ARG A 258 11.80 -19.27 8.07
N PRO A 259 11.47 -20.07 9.09
CA PRO A 259 10.18 -19.89 9.79
C PRO A 259 10.14 -18.53 10.48
N PHE A 260 8.97 -17.87 10.50
CA PHE A 260 8.78 -16.63 11.26
C PHE A 260 9.20 -16.83 12.72
N THR A 261 10.22 -16.10 13.15
CA THR A 261 10.72 -16.14 14.54
C THR A 261 10.12 -15.06 15.44
N GLY A 262 9.08 -14.37 14.97
CA GLY A 262 8.40 -13.32 15.72
C GLY A 262 7.62 -13.84 16.92
N PRO A 263 7.46 -13.05 18.00
CA PRO A 263 6.63 -13.42 19.12
C PRO A 263 5.19 -13.56 18.63
N ARG A 264 4.67 -14.78 18.67
CA ARG A 264 3.21 -14.98 18.59
C ARG A 264 2.63 -14.25 19.78
N GLY A 265 1.94 -13.14 19.54
CA GLY A 265 1.07 -12.56 20.56
C GLY A 265 0.16 -13.66 21.05
N SER A 266 0.30 -14.05 22.31
CA SER A 266 -0.59 -14.98 22.97
C SER A 266 -1.99 -14.39 22.92
N LEU A 267 -2.82 -14.91 22.02
CA LEU A 267 -4.27 -14.81 22.15
C LEU A 267 -4.64 -15.68 23.37
N SER A 268 -4.83 -15.05 24.50
CA SER A 268 -5.53 -15.58 25.67
C SER A 268 -6.78 -14.76 25.88
#